data_15bfafc7820e75b9c946c5ac22d832f6
#
_entry.id   15bfafc7820e75b9c946c5ac22d832f6
#
_cell.length_a   1.000
_cell.length_b   1.000
_cell.length_c   1.000
_cell.angle_alpha   90.00
_cell.angle_beta   90.00
_cell.angle_gamma   90.00
#
_symmetry.space_group_name_H-M   'P 1'
#
loop_
_entity.id
_entity.type
_entity.pdbx_description
1 polymer ?
#
loop_
_entity_poly.entity_id
_entity_poly.type
_entity_poly.pdbx_seq_one_letter_code
_entity_poly.pdbx_strand_id
1 'polypeptide(L)'
;MEIILAKYYKKLVFLGAFVLTSLVFLFATLYLSGTFVKVVDEKNHAIGVERMINLSNEMVKDYDIIFQHTNKLAAYIESHPNDSLKQMEDFVKTVLMPRDLTSFFNRKNTDFVYAYVIAPEDVISVTYPISKTNSPDIAFFNDPNSEYYLKLAKNNPGDVVVQGPLISSRNHQVLVYNRQAVYVNGKYWGYVGLCADFYKFLECVRLNVEDELFVYGIRSSIFKGTSDFIWGDNKLFKRKSVNTRQKSLFFGKQRWDLALKVKEGNLASKYFQLFYAVMFSLYIITLVVVMFFVKTAFSLTSVRTYDVLTGTINHDVFTQVVNKHLSEKNKEFGIIIVELVHFKQVNNIFGYTTGDEILIEITKRLHSVIGYNDKICRLGAEFFIFLDNIKSAVDVEKICSDIKSEMGTTVYANNYAVKQAVILGYSNSIEDGRELKVLLHRANEVLDTNHDKFYKNSEDEQ
;
A
#
# COMPACT_ATOMS: atom_id res chain seq x y z
N MET A 1 32.93 -32.40 -7.16
CA MET A 1 32.39 -31.88 -5.87
C MET A 1 32.32 -30.37 -5.86
N GLU A 2 33.36 -29.64 -6.30
CA GLU A 2 33.37 -28.16 -6.31
C GLU A 2 32.30 -27.51 -7.20
N ILE A 3 32.05 -28.03 -8.40
CA ILE A 3 31.00 -27.51 -9.30
C ILE A 3 29.60 -27.63 -8.67
N ILE A 4 29.38 -28.73 -7.96
CA ILE A 4 28.11 -28.96 -7.23
C ILE A 4 28.01 -27.97 -6.07
N LEU A 5 29.08 -27.78 -5.30
CA LEU A 5 29.16 -26.80 -4.20
C LEU A 5 28.96 -25.35 -4.70
N ALA A 6 29.58 -24.96 -5.80
CA ALA A 6 29.43 -23.64 -6.40
C ALA A 6 27.97 -23.39 -6.87
N LYS A 7 27.31 -24.42 -7.44
CA LYS A 7 25.91 -24.36 -7.83
C LYS A 7 24.98 -24.21 -6.62
N TYR A 8 25.26 -24.92 -5.51
CA TYR A 8 24.51 -24.79 -4.25
C TYR A 8 24.73 -23.43 -3.61
N TYR A 9 25.97 -22.93 -3.56
CA TYR A 9 26.30 -21.61 -3.04
C TYR A 9 25.57 -20.50 -3.82
N LYS A 10 25.56 -20.58 -5.15
CA LYS A 10 24.82 -19.66 -6.01
C LYS A 10 23.32 -19.63 -5.65
N LYS A 11 22.69 -20.81 -5.51
CA LYS A 11 21.30 -20.92 -5.09
C LYS A 11 21.04 -20.33 -3.70
N LEU A 12 21.96 -20.57 -2.77
CA LEU A 12 21.87 -20.08 -1.40
C LEU A 12 21.91 -18.54 -1.34
N VAL A 13 22.80 -17.92 -2.12
CA VAL A 13 22.92 -16.45 -2.21
C VAL A 13 21.66 -15.84 -2.84
N PHE A 14 21.11 -16.44 -3.91
CA PHE A 14 19.85 -16.01 -4.50
C PHE A 14 18.70 -16.11 -3.50
N LEU A 15 18.61 -17.23 -2.78
CA LEU A 15 17.59 -17.44 -1.75
C LEU A 15 17.76 -16.42 -0.60
N GLY A 16 19.00 -16.20 -0.15
CA GLY A 16 19.31 -15.22 0.89
C GLY A 16 18.94 -13.80 0.49
N ALA A 17 19.28 -13.39 -0.73
CA ALA A 17 18.89 -12.09 -1.28
C ALA A 17 17.36 -11.94 -1.38
N PHE A 18 16.67 -12.97 -1.83
CA PHE A 18 15.20 -12.99 -1.88
C PHE A 18 14.58 -12.84 -0.49
N VAL A 19 15.03 -13.66 0.48
CA VAL A 19 14.50 -13.63 1.86
C VAL A 19 14.79 -12.28 2.52
N LEU A 20 16.01 -11.76 2.39
CA LEU A 20 16.39 -10.47 2.98
C LEU A 20 15.55 -9.33 2.39
N THR A 21 15.42 -9.28 1.06
CA THR A 21 14.60 -8.26 0.38
C THR A 21 13.14 -8.33 0.85
N SER A 22 12.58 -9.55 0.95
CA SER A 22 11.20 -9.76 1.40
C SER A 22 11.00 -9.33 2.85
N LEU A 23 11.93 -9.63 3.76
CA LEU A 23 11.87 -9.21 5.16
C LEU A 23 11.96 -7.68 5.30
N VAL A 24 12.90 -7.04 4.63
CA VAL A 24 13.04 -5.57 4.64
C VAL A 24 11.76 -4.91 4.14
N PHE A 25 11.19 -5.45 3.05
CA PHE A 25 9.96 -4.91 2.48
C PHE A 25 8.74 -5.13 3.39
N LEU A 26 8.67 -6.29 4.05
CA LEU A 26 7.62 -6.57 5.04
C LEU A 26 7.68 -5.57 6.19
N PHE A 27 8.85 -5.35 6.80
CA PHE A 27 9.01 -4.38 7.89
C PHE A 27 8.70 -2.95 7.44
N ALA A 28 9.17 -2.55 6.25
CA ALA A 28 8.85 -1.24 5.69
C ALA A 28 7.32 -1.07 5.47
N THR A 29 6.65 -2.09 4.93
CA THR A 29 5.21 -2.06 4.72
C THR A 29 4.44 -1.96 6.03
N LEU A 30 4.82 -2.71 7.07
CA LEU A 30 4.20 -2.66 8.40
C LEU A 30 4.39 -1.27 9.04
N TYR A 31 5.58 -0.71 8.96
CA TYR A 31 5.86 0.63 9.49
C TYR A 31 5.06 1.72 8.77
N LEU A 32 5.09 1.71 7.42
CA LEU A 32 4.36 2.67 6.60
C LEU A 32 2.84 2.52 6.73
N SER A 33 2.34 1.29 6.88
CA SER A 33 0.92 1.03 7.16
C SER A 33 0.48 1.68 8.47
N GLY A 34 1.29 1.60 9.52
CA GLY A 34 0.99 2.26 10.80
C GLY A 34 0.93 3.79 10.70
N THR A 35 1.82 4.42 9.93
CA THR A 35 1.78 5.86 9.67
C THR A 35 0.61 6.25 8.77
N PHE A 36 0.30 5.43 7.77
CA PHE A 36 -0.82 5.65 6.87
C PHE A 36 -2.17 5.60 7.58
N VAL A 37 -2.36 4.64 8.52
CA VAL A 37 -3.56 4.57 9.38
C VAL A 37 -3.75 5.89 10.13
N LYS A 38 -2.69 6.44 10.73
CA LYS A 38 -2.77 7.72 11.46
C LYS A 38 -3.21 8.87 10.56
N VAL A 39 -2.64 8.97 9.36
CA VAL A 39 -3.02 10.01 8.38
C VAL A 39 -4.48 9.88 7.95
N VAL A 40 -4.97 8.65 7.71
CA VAL A 40 -6.37 8.41 7.36
C VAL A 40 -7.30 8.77 8.53
N ASP A 41 -6.92 8.41 9.77
CA ASP A 41 -7.71 8.75 10.96
C ASP A 41 -7.75 10.27 11.21
N GLU A 42 -6.64 10.97 11.04
CA GLU A 42 -6.59 12.44 11.13
C GLU A 42 -7.48 13.09 10.07
N LYS A 43 -7.44 12.60 8.84
CA LYS A 43 -8.31 13.08 7.76
C LYS A 43 -9.79 12.83 8.06
N ASN A 44 -10.14 11.63 8.52
CA ASN A 44 -11.50 11.29 8.93
C ASN A 44 -11.96 12.17 10.09
N HIS A 45 -11.06 12.46 11.03
CA HIS A 45 -11.31 13.37 12.13
C HIS A 45 -11.65 14.77 11.61
N ALA A 46 -10.83 15.33 10.72
CA ALA A 46 -11.02 16.66 10.16
C ALA A 46 -12.33 16.78 9.39
N ILE A 47 -12.64 15.80 8.52
CA ILE A 47 -13.91 15.74 7.77
C ILE A 47 -15.12 15.65 8.71
N GLY A 48 -15.01 14.85 9.77
CA GLY A 48 -16.07 14.74 10.78
C GLY A 48 -16.31 16.04 11.56
N VAL A 49 -15.26 16.79 11.90
CA VAL A 49 -15.36 18.08 12.55
C VAL A 49 -16.00 19.12 11.65
N GLU A 50 -15.55 19.22 10.41
CA GLU A 50 -16.09 20.13 9.41
C GLU A 50 -17.58 19.86 9.15
N ARG A 51 -17.95 18.59 8.95
CA ARG A 51 -19.36 18.21 8.75
C ARG A 51 -20.21 18.55 9.98
N MET A 52 -19.72 18.32 11.19
CA MET A 52 -20.44 18.69 12.43
C MET A 52 -20.69 20.21 12.51
N ILE A 53 -19.68 21.01 12.20
CA ILE A 53 -19.82 22.48 12.23
C ILE A 53 -20.86 22.93 11.21
N ASN A 54 -20.72 22.48 9.94
CA ASN A 54 -21.61 22.88 8.87
C ASN A 54 -23.06 22.48 9.16
N LEU A 55 -23.27 21.21 9.52
CA LEU A 55 -24.59 20.70 9.84
C LEU A 55 -25.22 21.43 11.04
N SER A 56 -24.44 21.66 12.09
CA SER A 56 -24.99 22.38 13.26
C SER A 56 -25.38 23.83 12.93
N ASN A 57 -24.63 24.51 12.07
CA ASN A 57 -24.93 25.86 11.63
C ASN A 57 -26.16 25.89 10.72
N GLU A 58 -26.30 24.91 9.80
CA GLU A 58 -27.53 24.75 8.98
C GLU A 58 -28.75 24.52 9.85
N MET A 59 -28.68 23.59 10.81
CA MET A 59 -29.78 23.30 11.72
C MET A 59 -30.23 24.54 12.50
N VAL A 60 -29.28 25.29 13.06
CA VAL A 60 -29.60 26.51 13.82
C VAL A 60 -30.20 27.57 12.93
N LYS A 61 -29.62 27.79 11.74
CA LYS A 61 -30.10 28.78 10.77
C LYS A 61 -31.53 28.47 10.29
N ASP A 62 -31.79 27.22 9.92
CA ASP A 62 -33.07 26.84 9.38
C ASP A 62 -34.15 26.84 10.48
N TYR A 63 -33.76 26.47 11.71
CA TYR A 63 -34.66 26.55 12.85
C TYR A 63 -35.00 28.00 13.28
N ASP A 64 -34.10 28.95 13.05
CA ASP A 64 -34.35 30.38 13.35
C ASP A 64 -35.54 30.94 12.60
N ILE A 65 -35.90 30.40 11.45
CA ILE A 65 -37.10 30.75 10.70
C ILE A 65 -38.38 30.54 11.57
N ILE A 66 -38.42 29.44 12.31
CA ILE A 66 -39.53 29.13 13.21
C ILE A 66 -39.66 30.19 14.30
N PHE A 67 -38.52 30.59 14.89
CA PHE A 67 -38.48 31.66 15.90
C PHE A 67 -38.97 32.98 15.32
N GLN A 68 -38.50 33.34 14.13
CA GLN A 68 -38.90 34.58 13.47
C GLN A 68 -40.41 34.59 13.17
N HIS A 69 -40.98 33.47 12.70
CA HIS A 69 -42.43 33.39 12.44
C HIS A 69 -43.22 33.48 13.72
N THR A 70 -42.82 32.80 14.79
CA THR A 70 -43.50 32.87 16.09
C THR A 70 -43.43 34.27 16.64
N ASN A 71 -42.26 34.93 16.60
CA ASN A 71 -42.08 36.31 17.04
C ASN A 71 -42.93 37.32 16.24
N LYS A 72 -42.98 37.15 14.89
CA LYS A 72 -43.83 38.02 14.03
C LYS A 72 -45.29 37.87 14.35
N LEU A 73 -45.75 36.65 14.63
CA LEU A 73 -47.15 36.42 15.00
C LEU A 73 -47.47 37.04 16.38
N ALA A 74 -46.58 36.90 17.36
CA ALA A 74 -46.70 37.52 18.68
C ALA A 74 -46.78 39.07 18.57
N ALA A 75 -45.82 39.66 17.86
CA ALA A 75 -45.77 41.11 17.65
C ALA A 75 -46.98 41.68 16.89
N TYR A 76 -47.49 40.88 15.93
CA TYR A 76 -48.73 41.29 15.25
C TYR A 76 -49.90 41.42 16.24
N ILE A 77 -50.12 40.40 17.09
CA ILE A 77 -51.23 40.43 18.08
C ILE A 77 -51.00 41.52 19.12
N GLU A 78 -49.76 41.73 19.59
CA GLU A 78 -49.41 42.80 20.52
C GLU A 78 -49.81 44.20 19.96
N SER A 79 -49.58 44.39 18.65
CA SER A 79 -49.91 45.65 17.96
C SER A 79 -51.36 45.79 17.51
N HIS A 80 -52.06 44.66 17.35
CA HIS A 80 -53.45 44.62 16.87
C HIS A 80 -54.35 43.79 17.82
N PRO A 81 -54.45 44.14 19.11
CA PRO A 81 -55.08 43.29 20.11
C PRO A 81 -56.61 43.17 19.95
N ASN A 82 -57.20 44.10 19.20
CA ASN A 82 -58.66 44.15 18.96
C ASN A 82 -59.09 43.47 17.66
N ASP A 83 -58.09 42.92 16.89
CA ASP A 83 -58.39 42.20 15.67
C ASP A 83 -59.23 40.94 15.97
N SER A 84 -60.16 40.62 15.06
CA SER A 84 -60.88 39.37 15.14
C SER A 84 -59.95 38.17 14.85
N LEU A 85 -60.34 37.00 15.36
CA LEU A 85 -59.61 35.77 15.09
C LEU A 85 -59.44 35.49 13.59
N LYS A 86 -60.42 35.92 12.77
CA LYS A 86 -60.36 35.83 11.31
C LYS A 86 -59.28 36.73 10.72
N GLN A 87 -59.11 37.96 11.22
CA GLN A 87 -58.01 38.85 10.77
C GLN A 87 -56.65 38.31 11.16
N MET A 88 -56.51 37.73 12.35
CA MET A 88 -55.31 37.06 12.81
C MET A 88 -54.97 35.83 11.94
N GLU A 89 -55.97 35.04 11.56
CA GLU A 89 -55.85 33.92 10.63
C GLU A 89 -55.38 34.40 9.23
N ASP A 90 -56.02 35.51 8.75
CA ASP A 90 -55.63 36.09 7.45
C ASP A 90 -54.22 36.65 7.45
N PHE A 91 -53.73 37.20 8.57
CA PHE A 91 -52.31 37.55 8.71
C PHE A 91 -51.38 36.33 8.54
N VAL A 92 -51.71 35.20 9.19
CA VAL A 92 -50.95 33.95 9.03
C VAL A 92 -50.93 33.50 7.57
N LYS A 93 -52.12 33.54 6.90
CA LYS A 93 -52.24 33.14 5.48
C LYS A 93 -51.46 34.02 4.54
N THR A 94 -51.49 35.32 4.72
CA THR A 94 -50.97 36.29 3.75
C THR A 94 -49.52 36.65 4.03
N VAL A 95 -49.08 36.65 5.28
CA VAL A 95 -47.77 37.14 5.68
C VAL A 95 -46.79 36.00 6.05
N LEU A 96 -47.27 35.00 6.77
CA LEU A 96 -46.42 33.93 7.26
C LEU A 96 -46.42 32.70 6.34
N MET A 97 -47.52 32.40 5.66
CA MET A 97 -47.67 31.31 4.68
C MET A 97 -48.30 31.78 3.38
N PRO A 98 -47.72 32.70 2.64
CA PRO A 98 -48.29 33.14 1.36
C PRO A 98 -48.30 31.98 0.36
N ARG A 99 -49.50 31.57 -0.09
CA ARG A 99 -49.69 30.46 -1.06
C ARG A 99 -49.20 30.80 -2.47
N ASP A 100 -49.16 32.09 -2.84
CA ASP A 100 -48.97 32.54 -4.22
C ASP A 100 -47.60 33.07 -4.56
N LEU A 101 -46.66 33.05 -3.64
CA LEU A 101 -45.30 33.38 -3.98
C LEU A 101 -44.62 32.18 -4.62
N THR A 102 -44.89 32.02 -5.91
CA THR A 102 -44.04 31.27 -6.88
C THR A 102 -42.63 31.86 -7.00
N SER A 103 -42.08 32.40 -5.95
CA SER A 103 -40.67 32.77 -5.97
C SER A 103 -39.83 31.49 -5.85
N PHE A 104 -39.26 31.11 -6.96
CA PHE A 104 -38.35 29.98 -7.18
C PHE A 104 -37.24 29.88 -6.14
N PHE A 105 -37.08 30.85 -5.28
CA PHE A 105 -35.95 30.96 -4.33
C PHE A 105 -36.31 30.68 -2.86
N ASN A 106 -37.55 30.57 -2.45
CA ASN A 106 -37.91 30.49 -1.03
C ASN A 106 -38.69 29.25 -0.58
N ARG A 107 -39.02 28.31 -1.46
CA ARG A 107 -39.80 27.11 -1.10
C ARG A 107 -39.06 26.10 -0.19
N LYS A 108 -37.74 26.14 -0.09
CA LYS A 108 -37.02 25.13 0.68
C LYS A 108 -37.05 25.32 2.20
N ASN A 109 -37.30 26.51 2.71
CA ASN A 109 -37.06 26.78 4.13
C ASN A 109 -38.31 26.83 5.01
N THR A 110 -39.51 26.66 4.50
CA THR A 110 -40.74 26.70 5.28
C THR A 110 -41.62 25.45 5.15
N ASP A 111 -41.24 24.49 4.31
CA ASP A 111 -42.04 23.29 4.07
C ASP A 111 -42.17 22.38 5.30
N PHE A 112 -41.34 22.60 6.33
CA PHE A 112 -41.44 21.90 7.60
C PHE A 112 -42.39 22.52 8.60
N VAL A 113 -42.92 23.75 8.36
CA VAL A 113 -43.96 24.37 9.20
C VAL A 113 -45.26 23.62 8.97
N TYR A 114 -45.75 22.98 10.03
CA TYR A 114 -46.96 22.17 9.97
C TYR A 114 -48.21 22.95 10.25
N ALA A 115 -48.20 23.76 11.31
CA ALA A 115 -49.35 24.61 11.65
C ALA A 115 -48.96 25.77 12.58
N TYR A 116 -49.70 26.84 12.48
CA TYR A 116 -49.71 27.96 13.42
C TYR A 116 -50.89 27.82 14.38
N VAL A 117 -50.69 28.27 15.62
CA VAL A 117 -51.72 28.24 16.68
C VAL A 117 -51.83 29.61 17.31
N ILE A 118 -53.05 30.06 17.52
CA ILE A 118 -53.38 31.28 18.23
C ILE A 118 -54.33 30.90 19.36
N ALA A 119 -53.98 31.21 20.61
CA ALA A 119 -54.65 30.76 21.80
C ALA A 119 -54.87 31.93 22.80
N PRO A 120 -55.91 32.80 22.59
CA PRO A 120 -56.26 33.76 23.59
C PRO A 120 -56.76 33.06 24.87
N GLU A 121 -56.34 33.57 26.03
CA GLU A 121 -56.71 33.00 27.34
C GLU A 121 -56.39 31.50 27.47
N ASP A 122 -55.34 31.05 26.82
CA ASP A 122 -54.86 29.64 26.75
C ASP A 122 -55.81 28.69 25.97
N VAL A 123 -56.88 29.22 25.32
CA VAL A 123 -57.77 28.43 24.52
C VAL A 123 -57.39 28.50 23.03
N ILE A 124 -57.05 27.38 22.44
CA ILE A 124 -56.72 27.31 21.02
C ILE A 124 -57.93 27.68 20.19
N SER A 125 -57.93 28.87 19.64
CA SER A 125 -59.05 29.46 18.88
C SER A 125 -58.77 29.45 17.38
N VAL A 126 -57.52 29.49 16.94
CA VAL A 126 -57.12 29.41 15.53
C VAL A 126 -56.04 28.41 15.35
N THR A 127 -56.17 27.58 14.32
CA THR A 127 -55.10 26.69 13.80
C THR A 127 -55.08 26.80 12.29
N TYR A 128 -53.93 27.13 11.71
CA TYR A 128 -53.80 27.26 10.27
C TYR A 128 -52.52 26.58 9.77
N PRO A 129 -52.53 25.80 8.67
CA PRO A 129 -53.71 25.42 7.89
C PRO A 129 -54.62 24.42 8.62
N ILE A 130 -55.90 24.53 8.45
CA ILE A 130 -56.89 23.56 8.92
C ILE A 130 -56.92 22.42 7.88
N SER A 131 -56.43 21.25 8.22
CA SER A 131 -56.64 20.04 7.44
C SER A 131 -57.63 19.13 8.18
N LYS A 132 -58.73 18.73 7.49
CA LYS A 132 -59.69 17.79 8.06
C LYS A 132 -59.11 16.42 8.40
N THR A 133 -58.03 16.06 7.73
CA THR A 133 -57.32 14.78 7.90
C THR A 133 -56.04 14.90 8.70
N ASN A 134 -55.43 16.08 8.77
CA ASN A 134 -54.14 16.36 9.37
C ASN A 134 -54.16 17.55 10.32
N SER A 135 -55.25 17.78 11.05
CA SER A 135 -55.23 18.77 12.14
C SER A 135 -54.09 18.39 13.09
N PRO A 136 -53.20 19.36 13.43
CA PRO A 136 -52.21 19.10 14.47
C PRO A 136 -52.95 18.57 15.68
N ASP A 137 -52.33 17.63 16.40
CA ASP A 137 -52.98 17.07 17.59
C ASP A 137 -53.09 18.19 18.61
N ILE A 138 -54.23 18.91 18.51
CA ILE A 138 -54.56 20.08 19.38
C ILE A 138 -54.54 19.64 20.85
N ALA A 139 -54.86 18.35 21.11
CA ALA A 139 -54.72 17.74 22.41
C ALA A 139 -53.27 17.83 22.96
N PHE A 140 -52.27 17.91 22.09
CA PHE A 140 -50.88 18.05 22.50
C PHE A 140 -50.57 19.40 23.16
N PHE A 141 -51.24 20.45 22.77
CA PHE A 141 -51.11 21.73 23.45
C PHE A 141 -51.81 21.73 24.82
N ASN A 142 -52.71 20.79 25.06
CA ASN A 142 -53.44 20.60 26.30
C ASN A 142 -52.96 19.38 27.13
N ASP A 143 -51.88 18.69 26.71
CA ASP A 143 -51.24 17.62 27.48
C ASP A 143 -50.67 18.19 28.78
N PRO A 144 -50.73 17.47 29.93
CA PRO A 144 -50.15 17.87 31.21
C PRO A 144 -48.67 18.28 31.09
N ASN A 145 -47.90 17.66 30.22
CA ASN A 145 -46.53 18.08 29.92
C ASN A 145 -46.46 19.44 29.22
N SER A 146 -47.48 19.82 28.45
CA SER A 146 -47.57 21.09 27.75
C SER A 146 -47.79 22.25 28.72
N GLU A 147 -48.45 22.03 29.87
CA GLU A 147 -48.63 23.01 30.93
C GLU A 147 -47.31 23.56 31.47
N TYR A 148 -46.32 22.68 31.62
CA TYR A 148 -44.97 23.11 32.01
C TYR A 148 -44.38 24.10 31.01
N TYR A 149 -44.43 23.79 29.71
CA TYR A 149 -43.86 24.65 28.67
C TYR A 149 -44.66 25.96 28.52
N LEU A 150 -45.95 25.94 28.76
CA LEU A 150 -46.77 27.14 28.78
C LEU A 150 -46.41 28.05 29.98
N LYS A 151 -46.26 27.48 31.18
CA LYS A 151 -45.73 28.19 32.35
C LYS A 151 -44.33 28.77 32.11
N LEU A 152 -43.50 27.99 31.42
CA LEU A 152 -42.13 28.43 31.05
C LEU A 152 -42.20 29.64 30.10
N ALA A 153 -43.11 29.64 29.11
CA ALA A 153 -43.33 30.77 28.20
C ALA A 153 -43.85 32.01 28.94
N LYS A 154 -44.81 31.83 29.84
CA LYS A 154 -45.34 32.93 30.68
C LYS A 154 -44.30 33.57 31.56
N ASN A 155 -43.38 32.78 32.12
CA ASN A 155 -42.27 33.24 32.96
C ASN A 155 -41.13 33.88 32.18
N ASN A 156 -41.10 33.78 30.85
CA ASN A 156 -40.06 34.34 29.98
C ASN A 156 -40.74 35.12 28.83
N PRO A 157 -41.32 36.27 29.07
CA PRO A 157 -41.94 37.08 28.03
C PRO A 157 -40.96 37.44 26.93
N GLY A 158 -41.41 37.31 25.67
CA GLY A 158 -40.58 37.55 24.49
C GLY A 158 -39.72 36.34 24.04
N ASP A 159 -39.53 35.32 24.90
CA ASP A 159 -38.81 34.13 24.52
C ASP A 159 -39.75 33.09 23.86
N VAL A 160 -39.25 32.50 22.77
CA VAL A 160 -39.91 31.32 22.19
C VAL A 160 -39.43 30.07 22.94
N VAL A 161 -40.39 29.37 23.51
CA VAL A 161 -40.17 28.10 24.22
C VAL A 161 -40.44 26.92 23.32
N VAL A 162 -39.47 26.05 23.18
CA VAL A 162 -39.52 24.85 22.32
C VAL A 162 -39.85 23.61 23.14
N GLN A 163 -40.73 22.77 22.63
CA GLN A 163 -41.10 21.48 23.18
C GLN A 163 -40.95 20.40 22.09
N GLY A 164 -40.21 19.37 22.37
CA GLY A 164 -40.07 18.23 21.45
C GLY A 164 -38.65 18.04 20.91
N PRO A 165 -38.49 17.16 19.93
CA PRO A 165 -39.49 16.43 19.14
C PRO A 165 -40.32 15.45 19.96
N LEU A 166 -41.63 15.34 19.62
CA LEU A 166 -42.58 14.45 20.27
C LEU A 166 -43.33 13.63 19.21
N ILE A 167 -43.63 12.38 19.54
CA ILE A 167 -44.43 11.50 18.65
C ILE A 167 -45.89 11.76 18.91
N SER A 168 -46.62 12.18 17.87
CA SER A 168 -48.06 12.32 17.93
C SER A 168 -48.75 10.98 18.11
N SER A 169 -49.68 10.89 19.09
CA SER A 169 -50.44 9.67 19.39
C SER A 169 -51.44 9.28 18.31
N ARG A 170 -51.86 10.23 17.47
CA ARG A 170 -52.89 10.02 16.44
C ARG A 170 -52.32 9.49 15.12
N ASN A 171 -51.24 10.05 14.63
CA ASN A 171 -50.71 9.78 13.29
C ASN A 171 -49.25 9.39 13.27
N HIS A 172 -48.64 9.19 14.45
CA HIS A 172 -47.20 8.86 14.63
C HIS A 172 -46.25 9.88 14.00
N GLN A 173 -46.70 11.06 13.62
CA GLN A 173 -45.81 12.12 13.17
C GLN A 173 -44.94 12.61 14.32
N VAL A 174 -43.72 12.99 14.02
CA VAL A 174 -42.82 13.59 14.99
C VAL A 174 -42.85 15.09 14.82
N LEU A 175 -43.34 15.78 15.84
CA LEU A 175 -43.62 17.20 15.79
C LEU A 175 -42.79 17.94 16.85
N VAL A 176 -42.45 19.18 16.52
CA VAL A 176 -41.78 20.12 17.42
C VAL A 176 -42.71 21.33 17.60
N TYR A 177 -43.00 21.65 18.83
CA TYR A 177 -43.90 22.73 19.18
C TYR A 177 -43.11 23.92 19.73
N ASN A 178 -43.44 25.12 19.24
CA ASN A 178 -42.90 26.40 19.69
C ASN A 178 -44.05 27.23 20.28
N ARG A 179 -43.78 27.88 21.40
CA ARG A 179 -44.78 28.75 22.06
C ARG A 179 -44.13 30.05 22.50
N GLN A 180 -44.87 31.14 22.36
CA GLN A 180 -44.47 32.44 22.92
C GLN A 180 -45.70 33.05 23.61
N ALA A 181 -45.51 33.46 24.85
CA ALA A 181 -46.52 34.18 25.57
C ALA A 181 -46.68 35.62 25.01
N VAL A 182 -47.93 36.05 24.84
CA VAL A 182 -48.28 37.38 24.30
C VAL A 182 -48.85 38.22 25.43
N TYR A 183 -48.35 39.45 25.54
CA TYR A 183 -48.81 40.42 26.54
C TYR A 183 -49.27 41.68 25.84
N VAL A 184 -50.48 42.12 26.16
CA VAL A 184 -51.07 43.36 25.63
C VAL A 184 -51.20 44.36 26.80
N ASN A 185 -50.59 45.50 26.67
CA ASN A 185 -50.59 46.52 27.72
C ASN A 185 -50.15 45.98 29.11
N GLY A 186 -49.16 45.05 29.11
CA GLY A 186 -48.68 44.45 30.33
C GLY A 186 -49.52 43.32 30.92
N LYS A 187 -50.67 43.03 30.33
CA LYS A 187 -51.52 41.93 30.75
C LYS A 187 -51.37 40.75 29.85
N TYR A 188 -51.30 39.53 30.41
CA TYR A 188 -51.28 38.31 29.67
C TYR A 188 -52.54 38.17 28.80
N TRP A 189 -52.35 38.06 27.48
CA TRP A 189 -53.42 37.91 26.51
C TRP A 189 -53.66 36.44 26.16
N GLY A 190 -52.62 35.65 26.11
CA GLY A 190 -52.63 34.28 25.67
C GLY A 190 -51.26 33.86 25.11
N TYR A 191 -51.26 32.88 24.24
CA TYR A 191 -50.02 32.48 23.55
C TYR A 191 -50.26 32.29 22.06
N VAL A 192 -49.16 32.40 21.32
CA VAL A 192 -49.07 31.98 19.95
C VAL A 192 -48.11 30.78 19.87
N GLY A 193 -48.31 29.93 18.88
CA GLY A 193 -47.45 28.77 18.69
C GLY A 193 -47.30 28.41 17.23
N LEU A 194 -46.28 27.61 17.00
CA LEU A 194 -46.00 27.01 15.71
C LEU A 194 -45.63 25.54 15.92
N CYS A 195 -46.21 24.69 15.10
CA CYS A 195 -45.91 23.28 15.03
C CYS A 195 -45.04 23.00 13.79
N ALA A 196 -43.94 22.34 13.95
CA ALA A 196 -43.03 21.95 12.86
C ALA A 196 -42.94 20.42 12.74
N ASP A 197 -42.92 19.94 11.52
CA ASP A 197 -42.63 18.52 11.22
C ASP A 197 -41.15 18.26 11.31
N PHE A 198 -40.75 17.40 12.24
CA PHE A 198 -39.35 17.09 12.49
C PHE A 198 -38.66 16.40 11.31
N TYR A 199 -39.36 15.47 10.63
CA TYR A 199 -38.74 14.77 9.49
C TYR A 199 -38.57 15.70 8.29
N LYS A 200 -39.50 16.56 8.02
CA LYS A 200 -39.37 17.60 6.98
C LYS A 200 -38.24 18.58 7.31
N PHE A 201 -38.08 18.91 8.59
CA PHE A 201 -36.92 19.70 9.03
C PHE A 201 -35.60 18.97 8.74
N LEU A 202 -35.54 17.65 9.02
CA LEU A 202 -34.37 16.85 8.68
C LEU A 202 -34.10 16.79 7.16
N GLU A 203 -35.17 16.81 6.34
CA GLU A 203 -35.05 16.91 4.87
C GLU A 203 -34.39 18.22 4.45
N CYS A 204 -34.80 19.34 5.06
CA CYS A 204 -34.23 20.66 4.78
C CYS A 204 -32.73 20.69 5.03
N VAL A 205 -32.26 20.09 6.13
CA VAL A 205 -30.83 19.98 6.49
C VAL A 205 -30.15 18.73 5.91
N ARG A 206 -30.82 18.01 5.00
CA ARG A 206 -30.31 16.83 4.29
C ARG A 206 -29.83 15.67 5.20
N LEU A 207 -30.56 15.47 6.30
CA LEU A 207 -30.29 14.38 7.23
C LEU A 207 -31.13 13.13 6.99
N ASN A 208 -32.23 13.22 6.26
CA ASN A 208 -33.10 12.08 5.96
C ASN A 208 -32.62 11.23 4.77
N VAL A 209 -31.61 11.68 4.04
CA VAL A 209 -31.00 10.93 2.95
C VAL A 209 -29.88 10.06 3.51
N GLU A 210 -29.81 8.82 3.06
CA GLU A 210 -28.69 7.92 3.43
C GLU A 210 -27.36 8.54 3.01
N ASP A 211 -26.54 8.88 3.99
CA ASP A 211 -25.23 9.47 3.77
C ASP A 211 -24.21 8.32 3.61
N GLU A 212 -23.42 8.35 2.53
CA GLU A 212 -22.40 7.32 2.29
C GLU A 212 -21.25 7.37 3.30
N LEU A 213 -20.96 8.56 3.85
CA LEU A 213 -19.77 8.80 4.67
C LEU A 213 -20.05 8.83 6.17
N PHE A 214 -21.28 9.19 6.56
CA PHE A 214 -21.60 9.46 7.96
C PHE A 214 -22.79 8.66 8.46
N VAL A 215 -22.77 8.40 9.76
CA VAL A 215 -23.93 7.94 10.54
C VAL A 215 -24.27 9.05 11.50
N TYR A 216 -25.56 9.40 11.59
CA TYR A 216 -26.04 10.48 12.41
C TYR A 216 -26.95 10.00 13.53
N GLY A 217 -27.05 10.80 14.57
CA GLY A 217 -28.03 10.66 15.63
C GLY A 217 -28.39 12.03 16.22
N ILE A 218 -29.66 12.22 16.56
CA ILE A 218 -30.15 13.35 17.32
C ILE A 218 -30.85 12.81 18.57
N ARG A 219 -30.51 13.39 19.72
CA ARG A 219 -31.15 13.10 20.99
C ARG A 219 -31.65 14.41 21.59
N SER A 220 -32.89 14.42 21.94
CA SER A 220 -33.52 15.54 22.67
C SER A 220 -33.96 15.03 24.02
N SER A 221 -33.48 15.66 25.09
CA SER A 221 -33.94 15.36 26.44
C SER A 221 -35.28 16.05 26.67
N ILE A 222 -36.33 15.26 26.82
CA ILE A 222 -37.67 15.72 27.19
C ILE A 222 -37.73 15.77 28.70
N PHE A 223 -38.55 16.57 29.28
CA PHE A 223 -38.73 16.87 30.69
C PHE A 223 -38.45 15.70 31.66
N LYS A 224 -37.95 15.97 32.88
CA LYS A 224 -37.67 14.98 33.94
C LYS A 224 -38.78 13.94 34.08
N GLY A 225 -38.47 12.67 33.74
CA GLY A 225 -39.38 11.53 33.90
C GLY A 225 -39.91 10.91 32.60
N THR A 226 -39.63 11.49 31.44
CA THR A 226 -39.92 10.91 30.13
C THR A 226 -38.67 10.37 29.45
N SER A 227 -38.83 9.38 28.60
CA SER A 227 -37.70 8.84 27.80
C SER A 227 -37.22 9.90 26.78
N ASP A 228 -35.91 10.02 26.64
CA ASP A 228 -35.31 10.88 25.60
C ASP A 228 -35.83 10.50 24.20
N PHE A 229 -36.19 11.50 23.41
CA PHE A 229 -36.43 11.28 21.98
C PHE A 229 -35.10 11.04 21.31
N ILE A 230 -34.99 9.97 20.50
CA ILE A 230 -33.78 9.60 19.78
C ILE A 230 -34.17 9.32 18.33
N TRP A 231 -33.46 9.99 17.42
CA TRP A 231 -33.51 9.73 16.00
C TRP A 231 -32.12 9.26 15.52
N GLY A 232 -32.07 8.33 14.57
CA GLY A 232 -30.84 7.79 14.03
C GLY A 232 -30.19 6.75 14.93
N ASP A 233 -28.85 6.66 14.92
CA ASP A 233 -28.14 5.62 15.67
C ASP A 233 -27.91 5.99 17.14
N ASN A 234 -28.68 5.35 18.03
CA ASN A 234 -28.56 5.53 19.49
C ASN A 234 -27.19 5.15 20.06
N LYS A 235 -26.43 4.28 19.37
CA LYS A 235 -25.10 3.85 19.83
C LYS A 235 -24.12 5.03 19.89
N LEU A 236 -24.33 6.08 19.10
CA LEU A 236 -23.51 7.28 19.08
C LEU A 236 -23.51 8.04 20.42
N PHE A 237 -24.54 7.84 21.26
CA PHE A 237 -24.68 8.49 22.56
C PHE A 237 -24.21 7.60 23.73
N LYS A 238 -24.03 6.28 23.51
CA LYS A 238 -23.72 5.32 24.57
C LYS A 238 -22.23 5.17 24.86
N ARG A 239 -21.34 5.43 23.90
CA ARG A 239 -19.89 5.31 24.03
C ARG A 239 -19.18 6.49 23.34
N LYS A 240 -18.25 7.13 24.06
CA LYS A 240 -17.27 8.02 23.40
C LYS A 240 -16.31 7.16 22.57
N SER A 241 -16.56 7.10 21.26
CA SER A 241 -15.60 6.55 20.29
C SER A 241 -14.75 7.69 19.75
N VAL A 242 -13.50 7.42 19.44
CA VAL A 242 -12.55 8.42 18.87
C VAL A 242 -13.12 9.06 17.60
N ASN A 243 -13.91 8.31 16.82
CA ASN A 243 -14.48 8.74 15.56
C ASN A 243 -15.90 9.32 15.68
N THR A 244 -16.44 9.44 16.91
CA THR A 244 -17.76 10.02 17.15
C THR A 244 -17.62 11.47 17.61
N ARG A 245 -18.36 12.37 16.97
CA ARG A 245 -18.46 13.79 17.33
C ARG A 245 -19.84 14.05 17.88
N GLN A 246 -19.89 14.84 18.94
CA GLN A 246 -21.14 15.26 19.57
C GLN A 246 -21.11 16.77 19.80
N LYS A 247 -22.22 17.44 19.52
CA LYS A 247 -22.42 18.87 19.76
C LYS A 247 -23.82 19.09 20.28
N SER A 248 -23.97 19.87 21.35
CA SER A 248 -25.23 20.29 21.86
C SER A 248 -25.69 21.55 21.13
N LEU A 249 -26.92 21.52 20.63
CA LEU A 249 -27.62 22.65 20.03
C LEU A 249 -28.72 23.07 20.98
N PHE A 250 -28.98 24.36 21.06
CA PHE A 250 -30.00 24.92 21.90
C PHE A 250 -31.03 25.67 21.02
N PHE A 251 -32.27 25.20 21.07
CA PHE A 251 -33.39 25.83 20.42
C PHE A 251 -34.29 26.42 21.53
N GLY A 252 -34.18 27.73 21.74
CA GLY A 252 -34.70 28.33 22.97
C GLY A 252 -34.04 27.66 24.20
N LYS A 253 -34.87 27.14 25.11
CA LYS A 253 -34.38 26.40 26.30
C LYS A 253 -34.32 24.89 26.14
N GLN A 254 -34.69 24.39 24.96
CA GLN A 254 -34.62 22.97 24.62
C GLN A 254 -33.23 22.60 24.09
N ARG A 255 -32.60 21.54 24.65
CA ARG A 255 -31.33 21.02 24.20
C ARG A 255 -31.51 19.82 23.28
N TRP A 256 -30.85 19.87 22.14
CA TRP A 256 -30.68 18.73 21.26
C TRP A 256 -29.21 18.38 21.17
N ASP A 257 -28.85 17.12 21.40
CA ASP A 257 -27.52 16.62 21.19
C ASP A 257 -27.43 15.99 19.79
N LEU A 258 -26.68 16.60 18.91
CA LEU A 258 -26.31 16.07 17.60
C LEU A 258 -25.06 15.22 17.71
N ALA A 259 -25.12 14.01 17.19
CA ALA A 259 -23.97 13.13 17.10
C ALA A 259 -23.75 12.67 15.65
N LEU A 260 -22.49 12.54 15.25
CA LEU A 260 -22.12 11.93 13.98
C LEU A 260 -20.87 11.06 14.16
N LYS A 261 -20.79 10.01 13.33
CA LYS A 261 -19.63 9.14 13.21
C LYS A 261 -19.32 8.94 11.73
N VAL A 262 -18.04 8.99 11.37
CA VAL A 262 -17.57 8.60 10.04
C VAL A 262 -17.76 7.09 9.89
N LYS A 263 -18.42 6.63 8.82
CA LYS A 263 -18.57 5.19 8.51
C LYS A 263 -17.21 4.56 8.29
N GLU A 264 -16.95 3.49 9.03
CA GLU A 264 -15.74 2.67 8.84
C GLU A 264 -15.92 1.88 7.53
N GLY A 265 -14.97 2.02 6.60
CA GLY A 265 -14.87 1.09 5.48
C GLY A 265 -14.89 1.66 4.05
N ASN A 266 -15.61 2.69 3.72
CA ASN A 266 -15.74 3.06 2.30
C ASN A 266 -14.59 3.91 1.74
N LEU A 267 -14.18 4.96 2.42
CA LEU A 267 -13.01 5.75 1.98
C LEU A 267 -11.69 5.09 2.41
N ALA A 268 -11.61 4.63 3.66
CA ALA A 268 -10.43 3.98 4.19
C ALA A 268 -10.07 2.74 3.39
N SER A 269 -11.04 1.87 3.04
CA SER A 269 -10.77 0.63 2.31
C SER A 269 -10.19 0.87 0.90
N LYS A 270 -10.69 1.86 0.16
CA LYS A 270 -10.16 2.22 -1.17
C LYS A 270 -8.71 2.75 -1.07
N TYR A 271 -8.43 3.60 -0.09
CA TYR A 271 -7.08 4.12 0.13
C TYR A 271 -6.12 3.02 0.59
N PHE A 272 -6.57 2.09 1.44
CA PHE A 272 -5.77 0.93 1.86
C PHE A 272 -5.49 -0.02 0.70
N GLN A 273 -6.48 -0.32 -0.15
CA GLN A 273 -6.27 -1.14 -1.35
C GLN A 273 -5.23 -0.53 -2.28
N LEU A 274 -5.34 0.78 -2.54
CA LEU A 274 -4.36 1.50 -3.37
C LEU A 274 -2.97 1.49 -2.72
N PHE A 275 -2.87 1.75 -1.42
CA PHE A 275 -1.62 1.71 -0.68
C PHE A 275 -0.92 0.35 -0.81
N TYR A 276 -1.63 -0.75 -0.53
CA TYR A 276 -1.05 -2.09 -0.65
C TYR A 276 -0.72 -2.48 -2.09
N ALA A 277 -1.51 -2.05 -3.07
CA ALA A 277 -1.20 -2.27 -4.49
C ALA A 277 0.11 -1.57 -4.91
N VAL A 278 0.31 -0.32 -4.47
CA VAL A 278 1.55 0.43 -4.71
C VAL A 278 2.73 -0.25 -4.02
N MET A 279 2.59 -0.62 -2.75
CA MET A 279 3.64 -1.30 -1.99
C MET A 279 4.02 -2.64 -2.63
N PHE A 280 3.03 -3.42 -3.06
CA PHE A 280 3.29 -4.68 -3.77
C PHE A 280 4.02 -4.47 -5.10
N SER A 281 3.63 -3.47 -5.88
CA SER A 281 4.30 -3.13 -7.15
C SER A 281 5.76 -2.72 -6.91
N LEU A 282 6.03 -1.90 -5.90
CA LEU A 282 7.38 -1.50 -5.49
C LEU A 282 8.21 -2.70 -5.03
N TYR A 283 7.60 -3.64 -4.29
CA TYR A 283 8.26 -4.88 -3.89
C TYR A 283 8.72 -5.70 -5.10
N ILE A 284 7.85 -5.91 -6.08
CA ILE A 284 8.18 -6.67 -7.29
C ILE A 284 9.32 -5.99 -8.07
N ILE A 285 9.24 -4.67 -8.26
CA ILE A 285 10.29 -3.91 -8.95
C ILE A 285 11.64 -4.07 -8.22
N THR A 286 11.64 -3.87 -6.91
CA THR A 286 12.87 -3.97 -6.09
C THR A 286 13.44 -5.38 -6.15
N LEU A 287 12.58 -6.41 -6.08
CA LEU A 287 12.99 -7.80 -6.17
C LEU A 287 13.66 -8.11 -7.52
N VAL A 288 13.07 -7.67 -8.63
CA VAL A 288 13.65 -7.85 -9.98
C VAL A 288 15.01 -7.18 -10.08
N VAL A 289 15.14 -5.95 -9.58
CA VAL A 289 16.41 -5.20 -9.59
C VAL A 289 17.49 -5.92 -8.77
N VAL A 290 17.16 -6.35 -7.55
CA VAL A 290 18.11 -7.08 -6.68
C VAL A 290 18.55 -8.38 -7.34
N MET A 291 17.61 -9.15 -7.90
CA MET A 291 17.94 -10.41 -8.58
C MET A 291 18.79 -10.20 -9.83
N PHE A 292 18.55 -9.12 -10.58
CA PHE A 292 19.38 -8.74 -11.71
C PHE A 292 20.82 -8.43 -11.27
N PHE A 293 21.01 -7.65 -10.21
CA PHE A 293 22.35 -7.34 -9.69
C PHE A 293 23.07 -8.58 -9.16
N VAL A 294 22.39 -9.46 -8.43
CA VAL A 294 22.98 -10.73 -7.97
C VAL A 294 23.41 -11.59 -9.15
N LYS A 295 22.58 -11.72 -10.20
CA LYS A 295 22.92 -12.47 -11.41
C LYS A 295 24.14 -11.86 -12.10
N THR A 296 24.20 -10.55 -12.25
CA THR A 296 25.32 -9.85 -12.90
C THR A 296 26.61 -10.01 -12.10
N ALA A 297 26.57 -9.91 -10.78
CA ALA A 297 27.74 -10.13 -9.92
C ALA A 297 28.31 -11.54 -10.09
N PHE A 298 27.47 -12.57 -10.16
CA PHE A 298 27.92 -13.94 -10.43
C PHE A 298 28.48 -14.13 -11.85
N SER A 299 27.91 -13.43 -12.85
CA SER A 299 28.44 -13.48 -14.22
C SER A 299 29.86 -12.92 -14.29
N LEU A 300 30.08 -11.77 -13.65
CA LEU A 300 31.41 -11.14 -13.59
C LEU A 300 32.46 -12.00 -12.86
N THR A 301 32.09 -12.69 -11.77
CA THR A 301 32.98 -13.58 -11.04
C THR A 301 33.32 -14.84 -11.86
N SER A 302 32.38 -15.39 -12.62
CA SER A 302 32.65 -16.57 -13.45
C SER A 302 33.60 -16.26 -14.61
N VAL A 303 33.53 -15.08 -15.20
CA VAL A 303 34.48 -14.63 -16.24
C VAL A 303 35.91 -14.50 -15.69
N ARG A 304 36.05 -14.14 -14.41
CA ARG A 304 37.38 -14.03 -13.75
C ARG A 304 37.95 -15.37 -13.29
N THR A 305 37.17 -16.42 -13.23
CA THR A 305 37.57 -17.72 -12.66
C THR A 305 37.90 -18.75 -13.72
N TYR A 306 37.23 -18.72 -14.84
CA TYR A 306 37.34 -19.71 -15.91
C TYR A 306 37.54 -19.05 -17.27
N ASP A 307 38.28 -19.75 -18.15
CA ASP A 307 38.38 -19.42 -19.58
C ASP A 307 37.02 -19.63 -20.24
N VAL A 308 36.50 -18.60 -20.91
CA VAL A 308 35.14 -18.58 -21.45
C VAL A 308 34.93 -19.59 -22.57
N LEU A 309 35.98 -19.87 -23.35
CA LEU A 309 35.91 -20.77 -24.49
C LEU A 309 35.97 -22.23 -24.07
N THR A 310 36.95 -22.57 -23.24
CA THR A 310 37.30 -23.97 -22.90
C THR A 310 36.74 -24.42 -21.55
N GLY A 311 36.32 -23.48 -20.69
CA GLY A 311 35.88 -23.80 -19.34
C GLY A 311 36.97 -24.21 -18.37
N THR A 312 38.26 -24.16 -18.79
CA THR A 312 39.38 -24.37 -17.91
C THR A 312 39.55 -23.25 -16.90
N ILE A 313 40.27 -23.46 -15.81
CA ILE A 313 40.54 -22.37 -14.87
C ILE A 313 41.45 -21.32 -15.54
N ASN A 314 41.25 -20.04 -15.16
CA ASN A 314 42.13 -18.99 -15.68
C ASN A 314 43.49 -19.00 -14.97
N HIS A 315 44.45 -18.27 -15.52
CA HIS A 315 45.85 -18.20 -15.02
C HIS A 315 45.93 -17.76 -13.54
N ASP A 316 45.12 -16.81 -13.12
CA ASP A 316 45.15 -16.32 -11.74
C ASP A 316 44.69 -17.40 -10.75
N VAL A 317 43.63 -18.14 -11.10
CA VAL A 317 43.14 -19.27 -10.29
C VAL A 317 44.14 -20.42 -10.30
N PHE A 318 44.74 -20.71 -11.46
CA PHE A 318 45.80 -21.72 -11.56
C PHE A 318 46.96 -21.40 -10.61
N THR A 319 47.48 -20.18 -10.65
CA THR A 319 48.56 -19.72 -9.77
C THR A 319 48.17 -19.82 -8.29
N GLN A 320 46.92 -19.48 -7.92
CA GLN A 320 46.44 -19.64 -6.55
C GLN A 320 46.39 -21.12 -6.11
N VAL A 321 45.89 -22.01 -6.98
CA VAL A 321 45.82 -23.45 -6.70
C VAL A 321 47.23 -24.01 -6.48
N VAL A 322 48.14 -23.71 -7.37
CA VAL A 322 49.54 -24.19 -7.25
C VAL A 322 50.18 -23.65 -5.97
N ASN A 323 50.08 -22.35 -5.70
CA ASN A 323 50.67 -21.74 -4.50
C ASN A 323 50.09 -22.33 -3.20
N LYS A 324 48.80 -22.67 -3.19
CA LYS A 324 48.19 -23.37 -2.06
C LYS A 324 48.84 -24.73 -1.81
N HIS A 325 49.04 -25.53 -2.87
CA HIS A 325 49.65 -26.88 -2.75
C HIS A 325 51.15 -26.83 -2.44
N LEU A 326 51.85 -25.77 -2.86
CA LEU A 326 53.26 -25.55 -2.46
C LEU A 326 53.44 -25.50 -0.94
N SER A 327 52.41 -25.02 -0.21
CA SER A 327 52.42 -24.95 1.25
C SER A 327 52.07 -26.28 1.94
N GLU A 328 51.55 -27.29 1.22
CA GLU A 328 51.17 -28.60 1.74
C GLU A 328 52.35 -29.56 1.71
N LYS A 329 53.09 -29.70 2.80
CA LYS A 329 54.34 -30.46 2.88
C LYS A 329 54.26 -31.98 2.57
N ASN A 330 53.08 -32.56 2.58
CA ASN A 330 52.84 -33.99 2.51
C ASN A 330 52.31 -34.49 1.16
N LYS A 331 52.23 -33.61 0.15
CA LYS A 331 51.78 -33.99 -1.19
C LYS A 331 52.78 -33.57 -2.24
N GLU A 332 53.10 -34.49 -3.12
CA GLU A 332 53.92 -34.21 -4.29
C GLU A 332 53.03 -33.90 -5.50
N PHE A 333 53.49 -33.02 -6.37
CA PHE A 333 52.73 -32.56 -7.52
C PHE A 333 53.61 -32.35 -8.75
N GLY A 334 52.98 -32.36 -9.92
CA GLY A 334 53.64 -32.11 -11.20
C GLY A 334 53.02 -30.92 -11.94
N ILE A 335 53.81 -30.31 -12.81
CA ILE A 335 53.34 -29.30 -13.76
C ILE A 335 53.67 -29.80 -15.17
N ILE A 336 52.68 -29.76 -16.07
CA ILE A 336 52.87 -30.02 -17.50
C ILE A 336 52.47 -28.79 -18.29
N ILE A 337 53.30 -28.39 -19.24
CA ILE A 337 52.97 -27.36 -20.24
C ILE A 337 52.72 -28.08 -21.55
N VAL A 338 51.61 -27.81 -22.20
CA VAL A 338 51.23 -28.36 -23.50
C VAL A 338 51.11 -27.21 -24.49
N GLU A 339 52.00 -27.14 -25.46
CA GLU A 339 51.97 -26.15 -26.54
C GLU A 339 51.41 -26.77 -27.82
N LEU A 340 50.47 -26.07 -28.47
CA LEU A 340 49.93 -26.45 -29.77
C LEU A 340 50.81 -25.90 -30.88
N VAL A 341 51.49 -26.80 -31.56
CA VAL A 341 52.45 -26.41 -32.60
C VAL A 341 51.71 -25.81 -33.80
N HIS A 342 52.24 -24.67 -34.28
CA HIS A 342 51.67 -23.95 -35.43
C HIS A 342 50.17 -23.59 -35.36
N PHE A 343 49.59 -23.51 -34.18
CA PHE A 343 48.14 -23.23 -34.00
C PHE A 343 47.70 -21.92 -34.69
N LYS A 344 48.60 -20.94 -34.76
CA LYS A 344 48.33 -19.70 -35.52
C LYS A 344 48.14 -19.98 -37.02
N GLN A 345 48.84 -20.94 -37.59
CA GLN A 345 48.64 -21.34 -38.99
C GLN A 345 47.33 -22.05 -39.18
N VAL A 346 46.90 -22.87 -38.22
CA VAL A 346 45.58 -23.52 -38.23
C VAL A 346 44.48 -22.46 -38.25
N ASN A 347 44.57 -21.42 -37.44
CA ASN A 347 43.60 -20.30 -37.47
C ASN A 347 43.64 -19.56 -38.79
N ASN A 348 44.79 -19.38 -39.40
CA ASN A 348 44.91 -18.69 -40.70
C ASN A 348 44.31 -19.49 -41.87
N ILE A 349 44.43 -20.81 -41.83
CA ILE A 349 43.97 -21.72 -42.89
C ILE A 349 42.49 -22.05 -42.73
N PHE A 350 42.04 -22.39 -41.54
CA PHE A 350 40.68 -22.92 -41.26
C PHE A 350 39.74 -21.93 -40.58
N GLY A 351 40.24 -20.74 -40.21
CA GLY A 351 39.49 -19.69 -39.51
C GLY A 351 39.44 -19.86 -38.00
N TYR A 352 39.21 -18.75 -37.29
CA TYR A 352 39.18 -18.71 -35.82
C TYR A 352 38.09 -19.61 -35.21
N THR A 353 36.95 -19.75 -35.87
CA THR A 353 35.86 -20.62 -35.38
C THR A 353 36.29 -22.09 -35.32
N THR A 354 37.04 -22.56 -36.32
CA THR A 354 37.61 -23.91 -36.35
C THR A 354 38.70 -24.08 -35.29
N GLY A 355 39.53 -23.04 -35.11
CA GLY A 355 40.53 -23.03 -34.04
C GLY A 355 39.90 -23.12 -32.65
N ASP A 356 38.79 -22.39 -32.43
CA ASP A 356 38.04 -22.44 -31.16
C ASP A 356 37.49 -23.86 -30.88
N GLU A 357 36.91 -24.53 -31.88
CA GLU A 357 36.47 -25.91 -31.73
C GLU A 357 37.60 -26.87 -31.46
N ILE A 358 38.80 -26.68 -32.09
CA ILE A 358 39.99 -27.48 -31.80
C ILE A 358 40.41 -27.28 -30.34
N LEU A 359 40.44 -26.05 -29.83
CA LEU A 359 40.80 -25.77 -28.43
C LEU A 359 39.85 -26.46 -27.45
N ILE A 360 38.53 -26.44 -27.76
CA ILE A 360 37.51 -27.12 -26.95
C ILE A 360 37.74 -28.65 -26.97
N GLU A 361 38.01 -29.20 -28.13
CA GLU A 361 38.22 -30.67 -28.27
C GLU A 361 39.51 -31.11 -27.60
N ILE A 362 40.62 -30.36 -27.74
CA ILE A 362 41.89 -30.61 -27.03
C ILE A 362 41.67 -30.55 -25.52
N THR A 363 40.89 -29.58 -25.03
CA THR A 363 40.54 -29.50 -23.60
C THR A 363 39.84 -30.76 -23.12
N LYS A 364 38.91 -31.30 -23.89
CA LYS A 364 38.21 -32.55 -23.54
C LYS A 364 39.15 -33.72 -23.47
N ARG A 365 40.06 -33.84 -24.45
CA ARG A 365 41.07 -34.90 -24.49
C ARG A 365 42.07 -34.79 -23.34
N LEU A 366 42.51 -33.58 -23.00
CA LEU A 366 43.33 -33.37 -21.79
C LEU A 366 42.62 -33.83 -20.53
N HIS A 367 41.32 -33.50 -20.41
CA HIS A 367 40.53 -33.97 -19.27
C HIS A 367 40.31 -35.49 -19.22
N SER A 368 40.35 -36.20 -20.36
CA SER A 368 40.22 -37.65 -20.37
C SER A 368 41.48 -38.38 -19.88
N VAL A 369 42.66 -37.73 -19.98
CA VAL A 369 43.95 -38.30 -19.58
C VAL A 369 44.31 -38.01 -18.14
N ILE A 370 43.95 -36.85 -17.62
CA ILE A 370 44.31 -36.41 -16.27
C ILE A 370 43.30 -36.86 -15.21
N GLY A 371 43.68 -36.81 -13.96
CA GLY A 371 42.84 -37.17 -12.82
C GLY A 371 41.78 -36.13 -12.46
N TYR A 372 40.80 -36.53 -11.70
CA TYR A 372 39.68 -35.66 -11.26
C TYR A 372 40.13 -34.43 -10.47
N ASN A 373 41.19 -34.56 -9.69
CA ASN A 373 41.72 -33.48 -8.84
C ASN A 373 42.65 -32.53 -9.59
N ASP A 374 43.16 -32.96 -10.75
CA ASP A 374 44.09 -32.19 -11.56
C ASP A 374 43.40 -30.96 -12.14
N LYS A 375 44.15 -29.93 -12.45
CA LYS A 375 43.61 -28.68 -12.96
C LYS A 375 44.24 -28.31 -14.29
N ILE A 376 43.44 -27.84 -15.22
CA ILE A 376 43.90 -27.31 -16.49
C ILE A 376 43.65 -25.81 -16.52
N CYS A 377 44.66 -25.07 -16.91
CA CYS A 377 44.60 -23.65 -17.24
C CYS A 377 44.97 -23.48 -18.71
N ARG A 378 44.28 -22.57 -19.40
CA ARG A 378 44.63 -22.23 -20.79
C ARG A 378 45.13 -20.79 -20.85
N LEU A 379 46.22 -20.59 -21.58
CA LEU A 379 46.74 -19.26 -21.92
C LEU A 379 47.05 -19.22 -23.43
N GLY A 380 46.10 -18.71 -24.23
CA GLY A 380 46.22 -18.69 -25.68
C GLY A 380 46.15 -20.07 -26.31
N ALA A 381 47.25 -20.50 -26.91
CA ALA A 381 47.44 -21.84 -27.50
C ALA A 381 48.20 -22.80 -26.58
N GLU A 382 48.48 -22.41 -25.36
CA GLU A 382 49.16 -23.20 -24.35
C GLU A 382 48.19 -23.64 -23.26
N PHE A 383 48.41 -24.87 -22.75
CA PHE A 383 47.70 -25.40 -21.60
C PHE A 383 48.68 -25.71 -20.48
N PHE A 384 48.38 -25.27 -19.29
CA PHE A 384 49.12 -25.57 -18.08
C PHE A 384 48.29 -26.55 -17.24
N ILE A 385 48.89 -27.71 -16.94
CA ILE A 385 48.23 -28.76 -16.17
C ILE A 385 48.93 -28.88 -14.82
N PHE A 386 48.20 -28.81 -13.76
CA PHE A 386 48.63 -29.12 -12.42
C PHE A 386 48.17 -30.54 -12.05
N LEU A 387 49.10 -31.43 -11.75
CA LEU A 387 48.83 -32.79 -11.30
C LEU A 387 48.90 -32.84 -9.77
N ASP A 388 47.77 -33.13 -9.13
CA ASP A 388 47.66 -33.21 -7.68
C ASP A 388 48.05 -34.62 -7.18
N ASN A 389 49.00 -34.69 -6.25
CA ASN A 389 49.35 -35.90 -5.54
C ASN A 389 49.97 -37.00 -6.42
N ILE A 390 51.10 -36.70 -7.12
CA ILE A 390 51.94 -37.70 -7.82
C ILE A 390 52.70 -38.56 -6.81
N LYS A 391 52.98 -39.80 -7.17
CA LYS A 391 53.73 -40.74 -6.31
C LYS A 391 55.22 -40.82 -6.66
N SER A 392 55.55 -40.54 -7.92
CA SER A 392 56.91 -40.56 -8.43
C SER A 392 57.05 -39.58 -9.61
N ALA A 393 58.28 -39.22 -9.95
CA ALA A 393 58.62 -38.44 -11.15
C ALA A 393 58.12 -39.13 -12.44
N VAL A 394 58.16 -40.46 -12.47
CA VAL A 394 57.70 -41.26 -13.59
C VAL A 394 56.19 -41.12 -13.87
N ASP A 395 55.41 -40.78 -12.88
CA ASP A 395 53.97 -40.55 -13.06
C ASP A 395 53.73 -39.38 -14.02
N VAL A 396 54.56 -38.31 -13.93
CA VAL A 396 54.46 -37.14 -14.82
C VAL A 396 54.84 -37.50 -16.23
N GLU A 397 55.92 -38.26 -16.40
CA GLU A 397 56.38 -38.73 -17.73
C GLU A 397 55.32 -39.62 -18.39
N LYS A 398 54.71 -40.52 -17.62
CA LYS A 398 53.62 -41.37 -18.10
C LYS A 398 52.48 -40.57 -18.60
N ILE A 399 51.97 -39.58 -17.82
CA ILE A 399 50.89 -38.71 -18.21
C ILE A 399 51.26 -37.90 -19.46
N CYS A 400 52.49 -37.44 -19.59
CA CYS A 400 52.99 -36.80 -20.81
C CYS A 400 52.92 -37.73 -22.02
N SER A 401 53.29 -39.02 -21.85
CA SER A 401 53.16 -40.03 -22.91
C SER A 401 51.70 -40.27 -23.31
N ASP A 402 50.82 -40.38 -22.32
CA ASP A 402 49.39 -40.57 -22.54
C ASP A 402 48.77 -39.36 -23.27
N ILE A 403 49.17 -38.12 -22.88
CA ILE A 403 48.76 -36.89 -23.60
C ILE A 403 49.24 -36.91 -25.05
N LYS A 404 50.52 -37.27 -25.32
CA LYS A 404 51.05 -37.36 -26.68
C LYS A 404 50.27 -38.36 -27.52
N SER A 405 49.96 -39.52 -26.96
CA SER A 405 49.17 -40.57 -27.64
C SER A 405 47.79 -40.08 -28.02
N GLU A 406 47.07 -39.43 -27.08
CA GLU A 406 45.73 -38.92 -27.29
C GLU A 406 45.71 -37.77 -28.32
N MET A 407 46.69 -36.87 -28.25
CA MET A 407 46.82 -35.75 -29.20
C MET A 407 47.28 -36.19 -30.59
N GLY A 408 47.90 -37.39 -30.72
CA GLY A 408 48.29 -37.97 -32.01
C GLY A 408 47.11 -38.30 -32.93
N THR A 409 45.90 -38.35 -32.41
CA THR A 409 44.70 -38.64 -33.14
C THR A 409 44.11 -37.39 -33.84
N THR A 410 43.44 -37.59 -34.98
CA THR A 410 42.85 -36.50 -35.75
C THR A 410 41.75 -35.82 -34.96
N VAL A 411 41.72 -34.47 -34.96
CA VAL A 411 40.65 -33.62 -34.40
C VAL A 411 39.68 -33.26 -35.52
N TYR A 412 38.42 -33.48 -35.31
CA TYR A 412 37.36 -33.06 -36.23
C TYR A 412 36.72 -31.76 -35.70
N ALA A 413 36.85 -30.68 -36.49
CA ALA A 413 36.30 -29.35 -36.15
C ALA A 413 35.74 -28.72 -37.44
N ASN A 414 34.52 -28.19 -37.41
CA ASN A 414 33.85 -27.51 -38.52
C ASN A 414 33.93 -28.28 -39.87
N ASN A 415 33.77 -29.61 -39.84
CA ASN A 415 33.91 -30.52 -40.96
C ASN A 415 35.35 -30.67 -41.53
N TYR A 416 36.33 -30.15 -40.86
CA TYR A 416 37.74 -30.36 -41.20
C TYR A 416 38.38 -31.42 -40.30
N ALA A 417 39.24 -32.23 -40.86
CA ALA A 417 40.04 -33.19 -40.15
C ALA A 417 41.47 -32.61 -39.95
N VAL A 418 41.74 -32.14 -38.75
CA VAL A 418 43.02 -31.48 -38.45
C VAL A 418 43.86 -32.37 -37.53
N LYS A 419 45.13 -32.58 -37.88
CA LYS A 419 46.09 -33.25 -37.02
C LYS A 419 46.91 -32.18 -36.31
N GLN A 420 46.55 -31.91 -35.04
CA GLN A 420 47.22 -30.90 -34.24
C GLN A 420 48.39 -31.52 -33.47
N ALA A 421 49.61 -31.13 -33.81
CA ALA A 421 50.78 -31.57 -33.07
C ALA A 421 50.94 -30.78 -31.75
N VAL A 422 51.44 -31.44 -30.73
CA VAL A 422 51.70 -30.84 -29.42
C VAL A 422 53.14 -31.09 -28.99
N ILE A 423 53.73 -30.11 -28.31
CA ILE A 423 55.04 -30.26 -27.63
C ILE A 423 54.77 -30.13 -26.13
N LEU A 424 55.41 -30.94 -25.32
CA LEU A 424 55.19 -31.00 -23.89
C LEU A 424 56.49 -30.67 -23.14
N GLY A 425 56.35 -29.82 -22.12
CA GLY A 425 57.34 -29.62 -21.09
C GLY A 425 56.77 -30.02 -19.73
N TYR A 426 57.60 -30.50 -18.84
CA TYR A 426 57.12 -30.92 -17.52
C TYR A 426 58.17 -30.73 -16.44
N SER A 427 57.71 -30.65 -15.20
CA SER A 427 58.48 -30.62 -13.97
C SER A 427 57.72 -31.30 -12.83
N ASN A 428 58.41 -31.66 -11.77
CA ASN A 428 57.81 -32.26 -10.60
C ASN A 428 58.43 -31.77 -9.30
N SER A 429 57.64 -31.78 -8.21
CA SER A 429 58.06 -31.29 -6.90
C SER A 429 59.12 -32.22 -6.22
N ILE A 430 59.29 -33.45 -6.71
CA ILE A 430 60.16 -34.44 -6.13
C ILE A 430 61.65 -34.15 -6.52
N GLU A 431 61.86 -33.82 -7.80
CA GLU A 431 63.23 -33.64 -8.38
C GLU A 431 63.57 -32.15 -8.55
N ASP A 432 62.58 -31.30 -8.93
CA ASP A 432 62.85 -29.92 -9.33
C ASP A 432 62.58 -28.91 -8.21
N GLY A 433 62.11 -29.38 -7.03
CA GLY A 433 61.84 -28.54 -5.86
C GLY A 433 60.42 -28.04 -5.82
N ARG A 434 60.10 -27.17 -4.83
CA ARG A 434 58.73 -26.77 -4.51
C ARG A 434 58.48 -25.26 -4.67
N GLU A 435 59.22 -24.61 -5.54
CA GLU A 435 58.95 -23.20 -5.85
C GLU A 435 58.34 -23.09 -7.25
N LEU A 436 57.16 -22.45 -7.37
CA LEU A 436 56.43 -22.33 -8.64
C LEU A 436 57.28 -21.78 -9.77
N LYS A 437 58.09 -20.76 -9.47
CA LYS A 437 58.98 -20.13 -10.47
C LYS A 437 60.01 -21.10 -11.01
N VAL A 438 60.61 -21.94 -10.14
CA VAL A 438 61.60 -22.95 -10.51
C VAL A 438 60.92 -24.05 -11.33
N LEU A 439 59.78 -24.54 -10.90
CA LEU A 439 59.01 -25.56 -11.61
C LEU A 439 58.59 -25.14 -13.01
N LEU A 440 58.03 -23.90 -13.13
CA LEU A 440 57.69 -23.36 -14.45
C LEU A 440 58.93 -23.18 -15.34
N HIS A 441 60.04 -22.71 -14.77
CA HIS A 441 61.28 -22.57 -15.52
C HIS A 441 61.79 -23.95 -16.02
N ARG A 442 61.76 -24.95 -15.16
CA ARG A 442 62.22 -26.34 -15.52
C ARG A 442 61.30 -26.96 -16.58
N ALA A 443 59.97 -26.78 -16.43
CA ALA A 443 59.05 -27.26 -17.44
C ALA A 443 59.25 -26.58 -18.80
N ASN A 444 59.54 -25.27 -18.83
CA ASN A 444 59.90 -24.57 -20.06
C ASN A 444 61.21 -25.06 -20.67
N GLU A 445 62.31 -25.32 -19.90
CA GLU A 445 63.53 -25.91 -20.40
C GLU A 445 63.30 -27.26 -21.09
N VAL A 446 62.43 -28.10 -20.50
CA VAL A 446 62.04 -29.38 -21.11
C VAL A 446 61.22 -29.16 -22.37
N LEU A 447 60.32 -28.15 -22.37
CA LEU A 447 59.51 -27.76 -23.53
C LEU A 447 60.44 -27.33 -24.70
N ASP A 448 61.40 -26.44 -24.43
CA ASP A 448 62.37 -25.94 -25.43
C ASP A 448 63.24 -27.08 -26.00
N THR A 449 63.70 -27.99 -25.14
CA THR A 449 64.44 -29.15 -25.58
C THR A 449 63.63 -30.06 -26.51
N ASN A 450 62.37 -30.26 -26.22
CA ASN A 450 61.48 -31.06 -27.02
C ASN A 450 61.05 -30.32 -28.31
N HIS A 451 61.01 -28.98 -28.28
CA HIS A 451 60.82 -28.14 -29.44
C HIS A 451 61.96 -28.29 -30.44
N ASP A 452 63.22 -28.23 -29.99
CA ASP A 452 64.41 -28.46 -30.84
C ASP A 452 64.44 -29.85 -31.47
N LYS A 453 64.06 -30.89 -30.71
CA LYS A 453 63.97 -32.26 -31.23
C LYS A 453 62.84 -32.39 -32.27
N PHE A 454 61.74 -31.76 -32.07
CA PHE A 454 60.58 -31.80 -32.99
C PHE A 454 60.96 -31.22 -34.37
N TYR A 455 61.64 -30.08 -34.40
CA TYR A 455 62.05 -29.45 -35.67
C TYR A 455 63.21 -30.14 -36.35
N LYS A 456 64.20 -30.68 -35.62
CA LYS A 456 65.25 -31.48 -36.21
C LYS A 456 64.73 -32.75 -36.90
N ASN A 457 63.85 -33.47 -36.27
CA ASN A 457 63.23 -34.67 -36.87
C ASN A 457 62.32 -34.31 -38.10
N SER A 458 61.75 -33.12 -38.15
CA SER A 458 60.96 -32.67 -39.30
C SER A 458 61.84 -32.19 -40.49
N GLU A 459 63.13 -31.83 -40.26
CA GLU A 459 64.10 -31.52 -41.30
C GLU A 459 64.72 -32.78 -41.91
N ASP A 460 64.86 -33.84 -41.12
CA ASP A 460 65.41 -35.13 -41.56
C ASP A 460 64.43 -36.00 -42.40
N GLU A 461 63.09 -35.63 -42.32
CA GLU A 461 61.98 -36.30 -43.07
C GLU A 461 61.66 -35.60 -44.42
N GLN A 462 62.32 -34.48 -44.77
CA GLN A 462 62.14 -33.78 -46.05
C GLN A 462 63.35 -34.10 -46.98
#